data_b8e8e7f70bb2a0de0185ba97895d566e
#
_entry.id   b8e8e7f70bb2a0de0185ba97895d566e
#
_cell.length_a   1.000
_cell.length_b   1.000
_cell.length_c   1.000
_cell.angle_alpha   90.00
_cell.angle_beta   90.00
_cell.angle_gamma   90.00
#
_symmetry.space_group_name_H-M   'P 1'
#
loop_
_entity.id
_entity.type
_entity.pdbx_description
1 polymer ?
#
loop_
_entity_poly.entity_id
_entity_poly.type
_entity_poly.pdbx_seq_one_letter_code
_entity_poly.pdbx_strand_id
1 'polypeptide(L)'
;MTGIQEKESHFRHVPVLLEEVLQYAPEGCKAALDCTLGGAGHSIGLLDRFPEMKLYGIDRDQMAIRASTEKLGEYGDRVEIQHSSFSELESWLMLWNQEFDYILADVGVSSEQLARPERGFSFLEEGPLDMRMDAERQTLTARELLAQSNERELHKILKTWGEEPWAAKISKALTLEKNKNNSETVSYTHLT
;
A
#
# COMPACT_ATOMS: atom_id res chain seq x y z
N MET A 1 17.55 39.81 -14.04
CA MET A 1 16.48 39.15 -13.27
C MET A 1 15.90 38.05 -14.15
N THR A 2 16.49 36.88 -14.08
CA THR A 2 16.08 35.71 -14.88
C THR A 2 15.39 34.74 -13.90
N GLY A 3 14.06 34.69 -14.02
CA GLY A 3 13.26 33.77 -13.26
C GLY A 3 13.54 32.34 -13.71
N ILE A 4 14.05 31.54 -12.79
CA ILE A 4 14.13 30.09 -12.93
C ILE A 4 12.71 29.58 -12.67
N GLN A 5 12.01 29.22 -13.74
CA GLN A 5 10.80 28.40 -13.61
C GLN A 5 11.23 26.99 -13.20
N GLU A 6 10.95 26.62 -11.97
CA GLU A 6 10.98 25.23 -11.55
C GLU A 6 9.96 24.48 -12.40
N LYS A 7 10.47 23.65 -13.31
CA LYS A 7 9.66 22.63 -13.96
C LYS A 7 9.30 21.60 -12.88
N GLU A 8 8.11 21.73 -12.33
CA GLU A 8 7.45 20.61 -11.67
C GLU A 8 7.33 19.48 -12.70
N SER A 9 8.24 18.52 -12.61
CA SER A 9 8.11 17.25 -13.31
C SER A 9 6.95 16.49 -12.64
N HIS A 10 5.75 16.64 -13.18
CA HIS A 10 4.64 15.76 -12.87
C HIS A 10 5.03 14.36 -13.35
N PHE A 11 5.67 13.61 -12.47
CA PHE A 11 5.92 12.20 -12.69
C PHE A 11 4.54 11.53 -12.67
N ARG A 12 3.96 11.34 -13.85
CA ARG A 12 2.68 10.66 -14.01
C ARG A 12 2.95 9.18 -13.69
N HIS A 13 2.68 8.76 -12.48
CA HIS A 13 2.77 7.35 -12.09
C HIS A 13 1.77 6.56 -12.94
N VAL A 14 2.29 5.73 -13.84
CA VAL A 14 1.47 4.80 -14.62
C VAL A 14 1.29 3.55 -13.76
N PRO A 15 0.06 3.12 -13.50
CA PRO A 15 -0.20 1.88 -12.77
C PRO A 15 0.44 0.68 -13.46
N VAL A 16 0.88 -0.28 -12.67
CA VAL A 16 1.47 -1.52 -13.20
C VAL A 16 0.40 -2.31 -13.95
N LEU A 17 0.72 -2.78 -15.17
CA LEU A 17 -0.17 -3.61 -15.99
C LEU A 17 -1.56 -2.98 -16.25
N LEU A 18 -1.65 -1.65 -16.36
CA LEU A 18 -2.94 -0.96 -16.52
C LEU A 18 -3.75 -1.51 -17.70
N GLU A 19 -3.11 -1.70 -18.85
CA GLU A 19 -3.80 -2.18 -20.06
C GLU A 19 -4.35 -3.60 -19.87
N GLU A 20 -3.59 -4.47 -19.22
CA GLU A 20 -4.01 -5.82 -18.91
C GLU A 20 -5.17 -5.82 -17.92
N VAL A 21 -5.10 -5.03 -16.87
CA VAL A 21 -6.19 -4.85 -15.88
C VAL A 21 -7.47 -4.42 -16.59
N LEU A 22 -7.38 -3.44 -17.49
CA LEU A 22 -8.52 -2.96 -18.27
C LEU A 22 -9.07 -4.04 -19.21
N GLN A 23 -8.22 -4.86 -19.82
CA GLN A 23 -8.64 -5.94 -20.72
C GLN A 23 -9.40 -7.06 -20.00
N TYR A 24 -9.04 -7.35 -18.73
CA TYR A 24 -9.72 -8.38 -17.94
C TYR A 24 -11.08 -7.94 -17.40
N ALA A 25 -11.37 -6.64 -17.37
CA ALA A 25 -12.69 -6.16 -16.98
C ALA A 25 -13.72 -6.54 -18.07
N PRO A 26 -14.86 -7.17 -17.70
CA PRO A 26 -15.84 -7.65 -18.66
C PRO A 26 -16.47 -6.50 -19.44
N GLU A 27 -16.83 -6.77 -20.71
CA GLU A 27 -17.60 -5.82 -21.51
C GLU A 27 -18.92 -5.46 -20.81
N GLY A 28 -19.22 -4.16 -20.72
CA GLY A 28 -20.44 -3.70 -20.04
C GLY A 28 -20.37 -3.77 -18.51
N CYS A 29 -19.17 -3.82 -17.93
CA CYS A 29 -18.95 -3.75 -16.48
C CYS A 29 -19.72 -2.56 -15.89
N LYS A 30 -20.56 -2.82 -14.89
CA LYS A 30 -21.41 -1.81 -14.23
C LYS A 30 -21.02 -1.54 -12.80
N ALA A 31 -20.37 -2.49 -12.15
CA ALA A 31 -19.87 -2.31 -10.79
C ALA A 31 -18.50 -2.96 -10.63
N ALA A 32 -17.53 -2.16 -10.20
CA ALA A 32 -16.19 -2.65 -9.88
C ALA A 32 -15.82 -2.31 -8.43
N LEU A 33 -15.04 -3.21 -7.82
CA LEU A 33 -14.43 -3.02 -6.52
C LEU A 33 -12.91 -2.97 -6.68
N ASP A 34 -12.30 -1.86 -6.28
CA ASP A 34 -10.85 -1.72 -6.15
C ASP A 34 -10.47 -1.83 -4.67
N CYS A 35 -9.83 -2.93 -4.32
CA CYS A 35 -9.42 -3.21 -2.93
C CYS A 35 -8.11 -2.51 -2.53
N THR A 36 -7.46 -1.81 -3.47
CA THR A 36 -6.14 -1.20 -3.35
C THR A 36 -6.05 0.10 -4.13
N LEU A 37 -6.89 1.09 -3.75
CA LEU A 37 -7.02 2.35 -4.48
C LEU A 37 -5.68 3.04 -4.76
N GLY A 38 -4.77 3.06 -3.78
CA GLY A 38 -3.47 3.72 -3.91
C GLY A 38 -3.61 5.14 -4.45
N GLY A 39 -2.93 5.41 -5.58
CA GLY A 39 -3.05 6.68 -6.29
C GLY A 39 -4.22 6.78 -7.27
N ALA A 40 -5.17 5.84 -7.23
CA ALA A 40 -6.37 5.73 -8.07
C ALA A 40 -6.11 5.49 -9.57
N GLY A 41 -4.91 5.08 -9.96
CA GLY A 41 -4.59 4.97 -11.40
C GLY A 41 -5.40 3.91 -12.14
N HIS A 42 -5.56 2.70 -11.56
CA HIS A 42 -6.41 1.65 -12.13
C HIS A 42 -7.88 2.06 -12.11
N SER A 43 -8.33 2.61 -11.00
CA SER A 43 -9.71 3.09 -10.82
C SER A 43 -10.12 4.14 -11.85
N ILE A 44 -9.24 5.11 -12.14
CA ILE A 44 -9.43 6.11 -13.20
C ILE A 44 -9.55 5.43 -14.56
N GLY A 45 -8.61 4.53 -14.88
CA GLY A 45 -8.66 3.80 -16.14
C GLY A 45 -9.95 3.00 -16.35
N LEU A 46 -10.46 2.36 -15.28
CA LEU A 46 -11.74 1.65 -15.31
C LEU A 46 -12.93 2.60 -15.52
N LEU A 47 -12.99 3.72 -14.80
CA LEU A 47 -14.07 4.72 -14.90
C LEU A 47 -14.11 5.40 -16.27
N ASP A 48 -12.96 5.63 -16.89
CA ASP A 48 -12.84 6.21 -18.23
C ASP A 48 -13.30 5.21 -19.31
N ARG A 49 -12.94 3.93 -19.14
CA ARG A 49 -13.32 2.88 -20.08
C ARG A 49 -14.82 2.55 -20.01
N PHE A 50 -15.42 2.62 -18.82
CA PHE A 50 -16.81 2.25 -18.57
C PHE A 50 -17.61 3.44 -18.00
N PRO A 51 -18.17 4.33 -18.84
CA PRO A 51 -18.81 5.57 -18.40
C PRO A 51 -20.04 5.38 -17.48
N GLU A 52 -20.70 4.23 -17.54
CA GLU A 52 -21.87 3.91 -16.69
C GLU A 52 -21.51 3.11 -15.43
N MET A 53 -20.24 2.73 -15.27
CA MET A 53 -19.79 1.92 -14.16
C MET A 53 -19.76 2.71 -12.85
N LYS A 54 -20.15 2.06 -11.76
CA LYS A 54 -19.90 2.51 -10.41
C LYS A 54 -18.65 1.83 -9.85
N LEU A 55 -17.79 2.62 -9.23
CA LEU A 55 -16.59 2.17 -8.56
C LEU A 55 -16.78 2.23 -7.05
N TYR A 56 -16.47 1.14 -6.41
CA TYR A 56 -16.33 1.04 -4.96
C TYR A 56 -14.85 0.81 -4.67
N GLY A 57 -14.29 1.58 -3.76
CA GLY A 57 -12.87 1.51 -3.49
C GLY A 57 -12.54 1.49 -2.02
N ILE A 58 -11.58 0.67 -1.65
CA ILE A 58 -10.99 0.71 -0.31
C ILE A 58 -9.48 0.87 -0.39
N ASP A 59 -8.92 1.48 0.63
CA ASP A 59 -7.50 1.42 0.90
C ASP A 59 -7.27 1.46 2.41
N ARG A 60 -6.21 0.81 2.83
CA ARG A 60 -5.79 0.79 4.23
C ARG A 60 -5.00 2.04 4.60
N ASP A 61 -4.34 2.67 3.64
CA ASP A 61 -3.53 3.86 3.84
C ASP A 61 -4.38 5.13 3.72
N GLN A 62 -4.52 5.87 4.82
CA GLN A 62 -5.26 7.13 4.84
C GLN A 62 -4.72 8.15 3.81
N MET A 63 -3.42 8.09 3.51
CA MET A 63 -2.85 8.99 2.48
C MET A 63 -3.34 8.61 1.09
N ALA A 64 -3.43 7.31 0.80
CA ALA A 64 -4.01 6.81 -0.44
C ALA A 64 -5.48 7.23 -0.57
N ILE A 65 -6.27 7.09 0.51
CA ILE A 65 -7.66 7.55 0.55
C ILE A 65 -7.79 9.03 0.22
N ARG A 66 -6.97 9.90 0.84
CA ARG A 66 -6.99 11.34 0.54
C ARG A 66 -6.66 11.64 -0.91
N ALA A 67 -5.58 11.04 -1.43
CA ALA A 67 -5.14 11.24 -2.80
C ALA A 67 -6.16 10.70 -3.84
N SER A 68 -6.73 9.52 -3.58
CA SER A 68 -7.75 8.93 -4.46
C SER A 68 -9.06 9.72 -4.42
N THR A 69 -9.49 10.20 -3.25
CA THR A 69 -10.70 11.03 -3.11
C THR A 69 -10.59 12.33 -3.93
N GLU A 70 -9.42 12.98 -3.88
CA GLU A 70 -9.19 14.19 -4.68
C GLU A 70 -9.28 13.92 -6.18
N LYS A 71 -8.58 12.88 -6.67
CA LYS A 71 -8.55 12.53 -8.09
C LYS A 71 -9.88 12.00 -8.62
N LEU A 72 -10.56 11.20 -7.82
CA LEU A 72 -11.82 10.55 -8.21
C LEU A 72 -13.04 11.45 -8.01
N GLY A 73 -12.88 12.63 -7.41
CA GLY A 73 -13.97 13.57 -7.16
C GLY A 73 -14.68 14.06 -8.45
N GLU A 74 -13.99 14.08 -9.59
CA GLU A 74 -14.57 14.43 -10.88
C GLU A 74 -15.62 13.42 -11.39
N TYR A 75 -15.58 12.18 -10.91
CA TYR A 75 -16.53 11.14 -11.30
C TYR A 75 -17.84 11.16 -10.47
N GLY A 76 -17.93 12.03 -9.46
CA GLY A 76 -19.14 12.29 -8.68
C GLY A 76 -19.74 11.04 -8.05
N ASP A 77 -21.05 10.87 -8.24
CA ASP A 77 -21.84 9.79 -7.61
C ASP A 77 -21.51 8.38 -8.15
N ARG A 78 -20.61 8.27 -9.11
CA ARG A 78 -20.11 6.99 -9.60
C ARG A 78 -19.05 6.35 -8.71
N VAL A 79 -18.58 7.05 -7.69
CA VAL A 79 -17.47 6.59 -6.84
C VAL A 79 -17.85 6.59 -5.38
N GLU A 80 -17.59 5.48 -4.73
CA GLU A 80 -17.70 5.33 -3.27
C GLU A 80 -16.39 4.82 -2.69
N ILE A 81 -15.80 5.56 -1.74
CA ILE A 81 -14.47 5.28 -1.17
C ILE A 81 -14.58 5.09 0.33
N GLN A 82 -13.87 4.06 0.84
CA GLN A 82 -13.81 3.78 2.27
C GLN A 82 -12.36 3.55 2.72
N HIS A 83 -11.99 4.19 3.84
CA HIS A 83 -10.75 3.87 4.54
C HIS A 83 -10.93 2.57 5.31
N SER A 84 -10.44 1.47 4.76
CA SER A 84 -10.70 0.13 5.26
C SER A 84 -9.59 -0.85 4.92
N SER A 85 -9.51 -1.93 5.68
CA SER A 85 -8.64 -3.08 5.41
C SER A 85 -9.45 -4.26 4.86
N PHE A 86 -8.76 -5.25 4.31
CA PHE A 86 -9.40 -6.49 3.83
C PHE A 86 -10.17 -7.24 4.92
N SER A 87 -9.76 -7.10 6.18
CA SER A 87 -10.47 -7.73 7.31
C SER A 87 -11.85 -7.13 7.57
N GLU A 88 -12.12 -5.93 7.08
CA GLU A 88 -13.39 -5.22 7.24
C GLU A 88 -14.26 -5.30 5.95
N LEU A 89 -13.72 -5.88 4.87
CA LEU A 89 -14.36 -5.90 3.56
C LEU A 89 -15.75 -6.55 3.58
N GLU A 90 -15.92 -7.65 4.33
CA GLU A 90 -17.22 -8.34 4.44
C GLU A 90 -18.32 -7.38 4.94
N SER A 91 -18.00 -6.54 5.93
CA SER A 91 -18.95 -5.56 6.47
C SER A 91 -19.34 -4.50 5.43
N TRP A 92 -18.38 -4.06 4.60
CA TRP A 92 -18.65 -3.13 3.51
C TRP A 92 -19.47 -3.76 2.39
N LEU A 93 -19.18 -5.02 2.01
CA LEU A 93 -19.96 -5.75 1.01
C LEU A 93 -21.44 -5.88 1.43
N MET A 94 -21.69 -6.15 2.72
CA MET A 94 -23.05 -6.19 3.25
C MET A 94 -23.72 -4.82 3.23
N LEU A 95 -22.98 -3.74 3.56
CA LEU A 95 -23.51 -2.39 3.59
C LEU A 95 -23.84 -1.85 2.21
N TRP A 96 -22.93 -2.07 1.25
CA TRP A 96 -23.13 -1.66 -0.14
C TRP A 96 -24.24 -2.43 -0.82
N ASN A 97 -24.46 -3.67 -0.40
CA ASN A 97 -25.48 -4.59 -0.98
C ASN A 97 -25.41 -4.61 -2.52
N GLN A 98 -24.20 -4.68 -3.05
CA GLN A 98 -23.87 -4.58 -4.46
C GLN A 98 -23.15 -5.85 -4.91
N GLU A 99 -23.56 -6.41 -6.03
CA GLU A 99 -22.81 -7.43 -6.75
C GLU A 99 -21.80 -6.76 -7.68
N PHE A 100 -20.58 -7.30 -7.74
CA PHE A 100 -19.48 -6.74 -8.52
C PHE A 100 -19.21 -7.59 -9.76
N ASP A 101 -19.16 -6.94 -10.92
CA ASP A 101 -18.73 -7.55 -12.18
C ASP A 101 -17.22 -7.73 -12.24
N TYR A 102 -16.47 -6.87 -11.51
CA TYR A 102 -15.01 -6.87 -11.49
C TYR A 102 -14.48 -6.52 -10.11
N ILE A 103 -13.47 -7.28 -9.66
CA ILE A 103 -12.78 -7.02 -8.40
C ILE A 103 -11.28 -6.97 -8.68
N LEU A 104 -10.64 -5.89 -8.27
CA LEU A 104 -9.22 -5.65 -8.40
C LEU A 104 -8.54 -5.61 -7.04
N ALA A 105 -7.39 -6.25 -6.93
CA ALA A 105 -6.49 -6.13 -5.80
C ALA A 105 -5.02 -6.15 -6.28
N ASP A 106 -4.38 -4.99 -6.32
CA ASP A 106 -2.95 -4.83 -6.61
C ASP A 106 -2.17 -4.79 -5.28
N VAL A 107 -1.82 -5.98 -4.80
CA VAL A 107 -1.28 -6.15 -3.44
C VAL A 107 0.20 -5.85 -3.39
N GLY A 108 0.59 -4.89 -2.58
CA GLY A 108 1.98 -4.50 -2.38
C GLY A 108 2.12 -3.17 -1.65
N VAL A 109 3.33 -2.61 -1.68
CA VAL A 109 3.60 -1.24 -1.25
C VAL A 109 3.51 -0.30 -2.45
N SER A 110 2.93 0.88 -2.25
CA SER A 110 2.83 1.87 -3.32
C SER A 110 4.17 2.59 -3.54
N SER A 111 4.39 3.12 -4.76
CA SER A 111 5.54 3.97 -5.06
C SER A 111 5.61 5.19 -4.14
N GLU A 112 4.45 5.72 -3.72
CA GLU A 112 4.34 6.83 -2.79
C GLU A 112 4.85 6.47 -1.38
N GLN A 113 4.55 5.24 -0.90
CA GLN A 113 5.07 4.73 0.35
C GLN A 113 6.59 4.54 0.31
N LEU A 114 7.12 4.05 -0.81
CA LEU A 114 8.56 3.88 -1.02
C LEU A 114 9.30 5.22 -1.15
N ALA A 115 8.68 6.24 -1.73
CA ALA A 115 9.26 7.57 -1.92
C ALA A 115 9.30 8.43 -0.63
N ARG A 116 8.71 7.93 0.47
CA ARG A 116 8.64 8.62 1.75
C ARG A 116 9.46 7.91 2.82
N PRO A 117 10.70 8.35 3.09
CA PRO A 117 11.58 7.71 4.06
C PRO A 117 10.96 7.58 5.45
N GLU A 118 10.15 8.57 5.86
CA GLU A 118 9.45 8.60 7.14
C GLU A 118 8.44 7.45 7.33
N ARG A 119 8.01 6.78 6.24
CA ARG A 119 7.14 5.61 6.30
C ARG A 119 7.89 4.30 6.62
N GLY A 120 9.21 4.29 6.47
CA GLY A 120 10.04 3.12 6.77
C GLY A 120 9.96 1.98 5.77
N PHE A 121 9.42 2.19 4.56
CA PHE A 121 9.38 1.19 3.48
C PHE A 121 10.56 1.30 2.52
N SER A 122 11.25 2.45 2.48
CA SER A 122 12.40 2.65 1.60
C SER A 122 13.61 1.88 2.12
N PHE A 123 14.35 1.26 1.19
CA PHE A 123 15.68 0.71 1.43
C PHE A 123 16.78 1.54 0.75
N LEU A 124 16.40 2.64 0.06
CA LEU A 124 17.31 3.57 -0.60
C LEU A 124 17.66 4.76 0.29
N GLU A 125 16.75 5.12 1.19
CA GLU A 125 16.92 6.27 2.08
C GLU A 125 16.71 5.86 3.53
N GLU A 126 17.43 6.54 4.43
CA GLU A 126 17.31 6.29 5.87
C GLU A 126 15.97 6.83 6.40
N GLY A 127 15.33 6.05 7.25
CA GLY A 127 14.05 6.42 7.87
C GLY A 127 13.76 5.60 9.13
N PRO A 128 12.73 5.97 9.88
CA PRO A 128 12.30 5.20 11.04
C PRO A 128 11.83 3.81 10.61
N LEU A 129 12.06 2.80 11.41
CA LEU A 129 11.57 1.45 11.18
C LEU A 129 10.08 1.35 11.57
N ASP A 130 9.23 2.07 10.86
CA ASP A 130 7.78 2.13 11.10
C ASP A 130 7.05 1.02 10.36
N MET A 131 6.98 1.08 9.03
CA MET A 131 6.36 0.11 8.11
C MET A 131 4.86 -0.12 8.35
N ARG A 132 4.17 0.75 9.07
CA ARG A 132 2.71 0.69 9.19
C ARG A 132 2.07 1.24 7.92
N MET A 133 1.21 0.47 7.29
CA MET A 133 0.42 0.97 6.15
C MET A 133 -0.66 1.95 6.63
N ASP A 134 -1.24 1.69 7.80
CA ASP A 134 -2.21 2.57 8.45
C ASP A 134 -1.63 3.07 9.78
N ALA A 135 -0.91 4.19 9.72
CA ALA A 135 -0.27 4.78 10.89
C ALA A 135 -1.29 5.37 11.90
N GLU A 136 -2.54 5.60 11.47
CA GLU A 136 -3.59 6.13 12.35
C GLU A 136 -4.25 5.03 13.20
N ARG A 137 -4.45 3.84 12.63
CA ARG A 137 -5.14 2.72 13.30
C ARG A 137 -4.20 1.64 13.82
N GLN A 138 -3.03 1.45 13.19
CA GLN A 138 -2.04 0.48 13.64
C GLN A 138 -1.14 1.10 14.72
N THR A 139 -1.02 0.44 15.85
CA THR A 139 -0.16 0.87 16.96
C THR A 139 1.23 0.26 16.91
N LEU A 140 1.37 -0.96 16.33
CA LEU A 140 2.60 -1.72 16.32
C LEU A 140 3.44 -1.37 15.08
N THR A 141 4.60 -0.75 15.31
CA THR A 141 5.61 -0.50 14.29
C THR A 141 6.50 -1.72 14.06
N ALA A 142 7.24 -1.74 12.93
CA ALA A 142 8.23 -2.79 12.69
C ALA A 142 9.34 -2.78 13.77
N ARG A 143 9.73 -1.60 14.27
CA ARG A 143 10.67 -1.45 15.39
C ARG A 143 10.17 -2.17 16.64
N GLU A 144 8.92 -1.93 17.03
CA GLU A 144 8.32 -2.53 18.23
C GLU A 144 8.14 -4.03 18.05
N LEU A 145 7.72 -4.48 16.86
CA LEU A 145 7.65 -5.89 16.53
C LEU A 145 9.01 -6.57 16.72
N LEU A 146 10.08 -6.00 16.17
CA LEU A 146 11.44 -6.51 16.34
C LEU A 146 11.86 -6.51 17.81
N ALA A 147 11.54 -5.43 18.54
CA ALA A 147 11.90 -5.30 19.96
C ALA A 147 11.20 -6.33 20.84
N GLN A 148 9.96 -6.69 20.55
CA GLN A 148 9.14 -7.63 21.34
C GLN A 148 9.38 -9.10 20.96
N SER A 149 9.72 -9.36 19.69
CA SER A 149 9.86 -10.74 19.19
C SER A 149 11.17 -11.39 19.62
N ASN A 150 11.11 -12.71 19.87
CA ASN A 150 12.31 -13.53 20.03
C ASN A 150 12.77 -14.12 18.67
N GLU A 151 13.95 -14.78 18.66
CA GLU A 151 14.54 -15.34 17.43
C GLU A 151 13.60 -16.30 16.71
N ARG A 152 12.87 -17.14 17.43
CA ARG A 152 11.95 -18.13 16.85
C ARG A 152 10.75 -17.47 16.19
N GLU A 153 10.22 -16.43 16.81
CA GLU A 153 9.11 -15.63 16.26
C GLU A 153 9.53 -14.89 14.99
N LEU A 154 10.68 -14.21 15.04
CA LEU A 154 11.25 -13.54 13.86
C LEU A 154 11.51 -14.53 12.72
N HIS A 155 12.09 -15.70 13.03
CA HIS A 155 12.29 -16.75 12.04
C HIS A 155 10.96 -17.20 11.41
N LYS A 156 9.92 -17.39 12.21
CA LYS A 156 8.59 -17.77 11.70
C LYS A 156 8.01 -16.70 10.79
N ILE A 157 8.09 -15.43 11.17
CA ILE A 157 7.60 -14.29 10.36
C ILE A 157 8.31 -14.26 9.02
N LEU A 158 9.65 -14.22 9.03
CA LEU A 158 10.47 -14.16 7.83
C LEU A 158 10.25 -15.38 6.92
N LYS A 159 10.15 -16.58 7.49
CA LYS A 159 9.97 -17.80 6.72
C LYS A 159 8.56 -17.96 6.15
N THR A 160 7.54 -17.67 6.95
CA THR A 160 6.14 -17.94 6.59
C THR A 160 5.53 -16.84 5.73
N TRP A 161 5.82 -15.60 6.07
CA TRP A 161 5.23 -14.43 5.40
C TRP A 161 6.16 -13.77 4.39
N GLY A 162 7.48 -13.82 4.66
CA GLY A 162 8.48 -13.26 3.77
C GLY A 162 9.05 -14.28 2.77
N GLU A 163 8.74 -15.57 2.92
CA GLU A 163 9.30 -16.67 2.12
C GLU A 163 10.84 -16.62 2.05
N GLU A 164 11.48 -15.97 3.05
CA GLU A 164 12.90 -15.65 3.07
C GLU A 164 13.75 -16.93 3.28
N PRO A 165 14.61 -17.31 2.32
CA PRO A 165 15.47 -18.50 2.44
C PRO A 165 16.46 -18.41 3.60
N TRP A 166 16.93 -17.21 3.93
CA TRP A 166 17.91 -16.93 4.99
C TRP A 166 17.27 -16.59 6.33
N ALA A 167 15.96 -16.83 6.50
CA ALA A 167 15.19 -16.47 7.69
C ALA A 167 15.90 -16.83 9.01
N ALA A 168 16.55 -18.02 9.10
CA ALA A 168 17.27 -18.45 10.29
C ALA A 168 18.53 -17.59 10.58
N LYS A 169 19.25 -17.21 9.54
CA LYS A 169 20.43 -16.35 9.70
C LYS A 169 20.05 -14.93 10.10
N ILE A 170 19.01 -14.40 9.41
CA ILE A 170 18.53 -13.03 9.62
C ILE A 170 17.94 -12.89 11.03
N SER A 171 17.06 -13.81 11.45
CA SER A 171 16.46 -13.77 12.79
C SER A 171 17.49 -13.84 13.90
N LYS A 172 18.52 -14.68 13.74
CA LYS A 172 19.63 -14.74 14.68
C LYS A 172 20.44 -13.44 14.72
N ALA A 173 20.77 -12.86 13.56
CA ALA A 173 21.52 -11.60 13.48
C ALA A 173 20.73 -10.46 14.14
N LEU A 174 19.45 -10.30 13.83
CA LEU A 174 18.58 -9.28 14.42
C LEU A 174 18.49 -9.42 15.95
N THR A 175 18.37 -10.65 16.45
CA THR A 175 18.32 -10.91 17.89
C THR A 175 19.64 -10.57 18.59
N LEU A 176 20.77 -10.85 17.94
CA LEU A 176 22.09 -10.49 18.47
C LEU A 176 22.31 -8.98 18.50
N GLU A 177 21.94 -8.26 17.45
CA GLU A 177 22.04 -6.80 17.39
C GLU A 177 21.12 -6.14 18.41
N LYS A 178 19.88 -6.59 18.55
CA LYS A 178 18.96 -6.14 19.59
C LYS A 178 19.56 -6.26 21.00
N ASN A 179 20.25 -7.35 21.28
CA ASN A 179 20.87 -7.59 22.59
C ASN A 179 22.14 -6.77 22.84
N LYS A 180 22.83 -6.32 21.76
CA LYS A 180 24.04 -5.49 21.86
C LYS A 180 23.72 -4.00 22.00
N ASN A 181 22.68 -3.56 21.29
CA ASN A 181 22.33 -2.16 21.15
C ASN A 181 20.90 -1.93 21.61
N ASN A 182 20.75 -1.08 22.64
CA ASN A 182 19.52 -0.31 22.84
C ASN A 182 19.35 0.76 21.72
N SER A 183 19.84 0.49 20.50
CA SER A 183 20.00 1.49 19.46
C SER A 183 18.71 1.76 18.69
N GLU A 184 18.42 3.02 18.54
CA GLU A 184 17.21 3.61 17.97
C GLU A 184 17.09 3.45 16.44
N THR A 185 18.12 2.95 15.76
CA THR A 185 18.16 2.80 14.30
C THR A 185 18.78 1.46 13.90
N VAL A 186 18.06 0.64 13.15
CA VAL A 186 18.64 -0.50 12.42
C VAL A 186 18.85 -0.03 10.98
N SER A 187 20.11 0.22 10.61
CA SER A 187 20.48 0.48 9.22
C SER A 187 20.51 -0.85 8.47
N TYR A 188 19.75 -0.96 7.40
CA TYR A 188 19.71 -2.14 6.52
C TYR A 188 21.02 -2.39 5.75
N THR A 189 21.96 -1.43 5.74
CA THR A 189 23.21 -1.49 4.97
C THR A 189 24.21 -2.54 5.45
N HIS A 190 23.97 -3.22 6.56
CA HIS A 190 24.89 -4.22 7.13
C HIS A 190 24.42 -5.68 6.97
N LEU A 191 23.38 -5.95 6.19
CA LEU A 191 22.86 -7.30 5.97
C LEU A 191 23.21 -7.90 4.59
N THR A 192 24.07 -7.23 3.81
CA THR A 192 24.64 -7.76 2.55
C THR A 192 25.94 -8.51 2.77
#